data_d929d614a86533358ea66902f7238ee9
#
_entry.id   d929d614a86533358ea66902f7238ee9
#
_cell.length_a   1.000
_cell.length_b   1.000
_cell.length_c   1.000
_cell.angle_alpha   90.00
_cell.angle_beta   90.00
_cell.angle_gamma   90.00
#
_symmetry.space_group_name_H-M   'P 1'
#
loop_
_entity.id
_entity.type
_entity.pdbx_description
1 polymer ?
#
loop_
_entity_poly.entity_id
_entity_poly.type
_entity_poly.pdbx_seq_one_letter_code
_entity_poly.pdbx_strand_id
1 'polypeptide(L)'
;MANMRMDKNPMPEQDPQVRKRNFDEVALGYTKEMAIDEAKRCLNCHNMPCRSGCPVSVRIPEFIAKVAEGDFDAAYDIITSTNSLPAVCGRVCPQEKQCESKCVRGIKGEPVGIGRLERFVADYHMAKADKPEIVPPESNGHKVAIIGSGPSSLTCAGDLRKMGYDVTIYEAFHKAGGVLVYGIPEFRLPKDKVVAVEVENLKKMGVEIVTDAVIGKAMTIDELFDDFGYEAVYIGSGAGLPQFLHIPGENLLGVYSANEFLTRVNLMKAYRDDYDTPIKHPKVVAVVGGGNVAMDASRVAMRLGAEHVYITYRRGKEELPARLEEVEHAESEGIEFMLLNNPVAIHGDENGHVTGIELQKMELGEPDEKGRRRPVPVDGSNWILDCDAVIIAIGTSPNPLIRSTTKGLETTKKGGIQADENGQTSREGVFAGGDAVTGAATVILAMGAGKTGAKSIDEYIKSKSK
;
A
#
# COMPACT_ATOMS: atom_id res chain seq x y z
N MET A 1 12.24 -27.85 -20.69
CA MET A 1 10.86 -27.88 -21.27
C MET A 1 9.94 -27.13 -20.31
N ALA A 2 8.96 -26.39 -20.81
CA ALA A 2 7.98 -25.69 -19.95
C ALA A 2 7.14 -26.70 -19.16
N ASN A 3 6.93 -26.42 -17.87
CA ASN A 3 6.01 -27.18 -17.03
C ASN A 3 4.57 -26.80 -17.40
N MET A 4 3.80 -27.74 -17.92
CA MET A 4 2.44 -27.52 -18.40
C MET A 4 1.36 -27.73 -17.34
N ARG A 5 1.73 -27.92 -16.07
CA ARG A 5 0.78 -28.01 -14.95
C ARG A 5 -0.17 -26.80 -14.94
N MET A 6 -1.48 -27.04 -14.76
CA MET A 6 -2.51 -26.02 -14.84
C MET A 6 -2.50 -25.11 -13.61
N ASP A 7 -2.27 -25.67 -12.46
CA ASP A 7 -2.30 -24.98 -11.18
C ASP A 7 -0.93 -24.39 -10.81
N LYS A 8 -0.91 -23.21 -10.20
CA LYS A 8 0.32 -22.63 -9.65
C LYS A 8 0.71 -23.29 -8.32
N ASN A 9 1.97 -23.20 -7.96
CA ASN A 9 2.41 -23.66 -6.64
C ASN A 9 1.67 -22.90 -5.54
N PRO A 10 1.06 -23.57 -4.56
CA PRO A 10 0.42 -22.88 -3.43
C PRO A 10 1.48 -22.09 -2.65
N MET A 11 1.08 -20.96 -2.07
CA MET A 11 1.92 -20.24 -1.13
C MET A 11 1.90 -20.99 0.20
N PRO A 12 3.07 -21.37 0.74
CA PRO A 12 3.13 -21.88 2.10
C PRO A 12 2.72 -20.80 3.10
N GLU A 13 1.85 -21.15 4.04
CA GLU A 13 1.28 -20.19 5.00
C GLU A 13 1.23 -20.80 6.40
N GLN A 14 1.20 -19.92 7.42
CA GLN A 14 0.89 -20.33 8.78
C GLN A 14 -0.56 -20.85 8.89
N ASP A 15 -0.77 -21.86 9.74
CA ASP A 15 -2.12 -22.34 10.06
C ASP A 15 -3.02 -21.19 10.56
N PRO A 16 -4.27 -21.07 10.08
CA PRO A 16 -5.17 -19.96 10.44
C PRO A 16 -5.41 -19.81 11.94
N GLN A 17 -5.50 -20.92 12.70
CA GLN A 17 -5.73 -20.88 14.15
C GLN A 17 -4.47 -20.43 14.92
N VAL A 18 -3.28 -20.62 14.33
CA VAL A 18 -2.00 -20.14 14.88
C VAL A 18 -1.79 -18.67 14.51
N ARG A 19 -1.90 -18.33 13.22
CA ARG A 19 -1.56 -17.00 12.71
C ARG A 19 -2.49 -15.88 13.23
N LYS A 20 -3.75 -16.18 13.57
CA LYS A 20 -4.67 -15.18 14.12
C LYS A 20 -4.31 -14.70 15.54
N ARG A 21 -3.27 -15.28 16.17
CA ARG A 21 -2.82 -14.96 17.53
C ARG A 21 -1.41 -14.38 17.58
N ASN A 22 -0.78 -14.16 16.44
CA ASN A 22 0.59 -13.60 16.36
C ASN A 22 0.69 -12.57 15.24
N PHE A 23 1.78 -11.79 15.23
CA PHE A 23 2.07 -10.80 14.21
C PHE A 23 3.18 -11.25 13.23
N ASP A 24 3.58 -12.52 13.26
CA ASP A 24 4.53 -13.07 12.31
C ASP A 24 3.94 -13.11 10.91
N GLU A 25 4.81 -13.04 9.90
CA GLU A 25 4.39 -13.03 8.50
C GLU A 25 3.57 -14.28 8.15
N VAL A 26 2.37 -14.08 7.60
CA VAL A 26 1.40 -15.15 7.28
C VAL A 26 1.92 -16.06 6.18
N ALA A 27 2.28 -15.48 5.05
CA ALA A 27 2.84 -16.20 3.91
C ALA A 27 4.33 -16.46 4.15
N LEU A 28 4.78 -17.73 4.03
CA LEU A 28 6.14 -18.13 4.37
C LEU A 28 7.13 -18.03 3.19
N GLY A 29 6.60 -17.78 1.97
CA GLY A 29 7.43 -17.70 0.76
C GLY A 29 7.69 -19.05 0.11
N TYR A 30 8.21 -19.03 -1.11
CA TYR A 30 8.62 -20.24 -1.83
C TYR A 30 10.00 -20.73 -1.39
N THR A 31 10.21 -22.06 -1.46
CA THR A 31 11.55 -22.64 -1.48
C THR A 31 12.19 -22.46 -2.86
N LYS A 32 13.49 -22.72 -2.99
CA LYS A 32 14.20 -22.68 -4.29
C LYS A 32 13.55 -23.62 -5.31
N GLU A 33 13.21 -24.82 -4.88
CA GLU A 33 12.59 -25.85 -5.72
C GLU A 33 11.21 -25.42 -6.20
N MET A 34 10.38 -24.87 -5.31
CA MET A 34 9.07 -24.33 -5.64
C MET A 34 9.17 -23.17 -6.63
N ALA A 35 10.12 -22.26 -6.43
CA ALA A 35 10.31 -21.11 -7.29
C ALA A 35 10.76 -21.55 -8.70
N ILE A 36 11.70 -22.46 -8.82
CA ILE A 36 12.17 -23.00 -10.11
C ILE A 36 11.04 -23.76 -10.82
N ASP A 37 10.27 -24.56 -10.09
CA ASP A 37 9.14 -25.30 -10.66
C ASP A 37 8.04 -24.37 -11.16
N GLU A 38 7.66 -23.34 -10.38
CA GLU A 38 6.70 -22.32 -10.79
C GLU A 38 7.20 -21.49 -11.97
N ALA A 39 8.47 -21.10 -11.96
CA ALA A 39 9.07 -20.34 -13.05
C ALA A 39 9.03 -21.10 -14.39
N LYS A 40 9.20 -22.43 -14.35
CA LYS A 40 9.09 -23.29 -15.55
C LYS A 40 7.68 -23.35 -16.13
N ARG A 41 6.65 -22.88 -15.44
CA ARG A 41 5.29 -22.73 -16.01
C ARG A 41 5.19 -21.54 -16.97
N CYS A 42 6.13 -20.60 -16.94
CA CYS A 42 6.13 -19.45 -17.82
C CYS A 42 6.38 -19.87 -19.29
N LEU A 43 5.55 -19.39 -20.19
CA LEU A 43 5.66 -19.67 -21.63
C LEU A 43 6.65 -18.75 -22.35
N ASN A 44 7.27 -17.81 -21.65
CA ASN A 44 8.15 -16.80 -22.23
C ASN A 44 7.56 -16.13 -23.48
N CYS A 45 6.34 -15.60 -23.35
CA CYS A 45 5.55 -15.03 -24.45
C CYS A 45 6.29 -13.86 -25.13
N HIS A 46 6.41 -13.90 -26.45
CA HIS A 46 7.06 -12.85 -27.24
C HIS A 46 6.45 -11.44 -26.99
N ASN A 47 5.11 -11.36 -26.90
CA ASN A 47 4.39 -10.09 -26.69
C ASN A 47 4.36 -9.62 -25.22
N MET A 48 4.89 -10.42 -24.29
CA MET A 48 5.00 -10.09 -22.85
C MET A 48 3.75 -9.42 -22.25
N PRO A 49 2.52 -9.99 -22.38
CA PRO A 49 1.31 -9.29 -21.94
C PRO A 49 1.28 -8.98 -20.45
N CYS A 50 1.92 -9.81 -19.61
CA CYS A 50 2.08 -9.56 -18.18
C CYS A 50 2.83 -8.25 -17.87
N ARG A 51 3.80 -7.85 -18.70
CA ARG A 51 4.53 -6.59 -18.53
C ARG A 51 3.60 -5.38 -18.65
N SER A 52 2.64 -5.39 -19.57
CA SER A 52 1.67 -4.30 -19.72
C SER A 52 0.71 -4.17 -18.54
N GLY A 53 0.59 -5.22 -17.71
CA GLY A 53 -0.16 -5.18 -16.46
C GLY A 53 0.63 -4.67 -15.25
N CYS A 54 1.93 -4.39 -15.42
CA CYS A 54 2.80 -3.89 -14.34
C CYS A 54 3.01 -2.36 -14.48
N PRO A 55 2.54 -1.54 -13.51
CA PRO A 55 2.69 -0.08 -13.56
C PRO A 55 4.13 0.44 -13.63
N VAL A 56 5.09 -0.36 -13.17
CA VAL A 56 6.54 -0.04 -13.24
C VAL A 56 7.26 -0.82 -14.36
N SER A 57 6.51 -1.55 -15.19
CA SER A 57 7.00 -2.22 -16.40
C SER A 57 8.15 -3.21 -16.17
N VAL A 58 8.10 -4.00 -15.09
CA VAL A 58 9.08 -5.07 -14.82
C VAL A 58 9.16 -6.02 -16.02
N ARG A 59 10.37 -6.40 -16.41
CA ARG A 59 10.64 -7.35 -17.51
C ARG A 59 10.37 -8.79 -17.06
N ILE A 60 9.06 -9.08 -16.84
CA ILE A 60 8.57 -10.26 -16.14
C ILE A 60 9.04 -11.58 -16.79
N PRO A 61 8.90 -11.82 -18.10
CA PRO A 61 9.39 -13.09 -18.69
C PRO A 61 10.89 -13.28 -18.55
N GLU A 62 11.66 -12.20 -18.57
CA GLU A 62 13.12 -12.25 -18.48
C GLU A 62 13.56 -12.65 -17.08
N PHE A 63 13.03 -12.03 -16.01
CA PHE A 63 13.41 -12.43 -14.66
C PHE A 63 12.93 -13.85 -14.33
N ILE A 64 11.73 -14.25 -14.81
CA ILE A 64 11.22 -15.61 -14.59
C ILE A 64 12.10 -16.65 -15.31
N ALA A 65 12.60 -16.35 -16.49
CA ALA A 65 13.55 -17.24 -17.19
C ALA A 65 14.81 -17.46 -16.35
N LYS A 66 15.34 -16.41 -15.74
CA LYS A 66 16.49 -16.50 -14.82
C LYS A 66 16.18 -17.31 -13.56
N VAL A 67 15.00 -17.17 -12.99
CA VAL A 67 14.57 -18.04 -11.87
C VAL A 67 14.50 -19.51 -12.32
N ALA A 68 14.00 -19.80 -13.50
CA ALA A 68 13.92 -21.17 -14.03
C ALA A 68 15.32 -21.80 -14.28
N GLU A 69 16.31 -20.97 -14.57
CA GLU A 69 17.72 -21.36 -14.71
C GLU A 69 18.44 -21.52 -13.35
N GLY A 70 17.84 -21.00 -12.25
CA GLY A 70 18.46 -20.97 -10.94
C GLY A 70 19.41 -19.78 -10.72
N ASP A 71 19.45 -18.84 -11.66
CA ASP A 71 20.24 -17.60 -11.59
C ASP A 71 19.41 -16.47 -10.93
N PHE A 72 19.33 -16.54 -9.59
CA PHE A 72 18.47 -15.63 -8.83
C PHE A 72 19.05 -14.21 -8.73
N ASP A 73 20.36 -14.05 -8.86
CA ASP A 73 21.00 -12.73 -8.85
C ASP A 73 20.69 -11.96 -10.14
N ALA A 74 20.86 -12.59 -11.30
CA ALA A 74 20.44 -11.98 -12.55
C ALA A 74 18.92 -11.68 -12.59
N ALA A 75 18.10 -12.54 -11.96
CA ALA A 75 16.67 -12.26 -11.80
C ALA A 75 16.42 -10.99 -10.97
N TYR A 76 17.14 -10.82 -9.87
CA TYR A 76 17.06 -9.63 -9.02
C TYR A 76 17.47 -8.35 -9.77
N ASP A 77 18.56 -8.37 -10.50
CA ASP A 77 19.04 -7.24 -11.30
C ASP A 77 18.00 -6.82 -12.37
N ILE A 78 17.35 -7.80 -13.01
CA ILE A 78 16.29 -7.54 -13.98
C ILE A 78 15.10 -6.84 -13.30
N ILE A 79 14.65 -7.30 -12.14
CA ILE A 79 13.53 -6.70 -11.40
C ILE A 79 13.91 -5.28 -10.96
N THR A 80 15.06 -5.10 -10.33
CA THR A 80 15.49 -3.81 -9.74
C THR A 80 15.90 -2.76 -10.77
N SER A 81 16.07 -3.16 -12.03
CA SER A 81 16.27 -2.21 -13.14
C SER A 81 15.07 -1.25 -13.29
N THR A 82 13.87 -1.66 -12.88
CA THR A 82 12.64 -0.85 -13.00
C THR A 82 11.83 -0.77 -11.71
N ASN A 83 12.00 -1.69 -10.77
CA ASN A 83 11.27 -1.74 -9.50
C ASN A 83 12.21 -1.48 -8.32
N SER A 84 12.01 -0.38 -7.61
CA SER A 84 12.85 0.00 -6.46
C SER A 84 12.45 -0.70 -5.15
N LEU A 85 11.30 -1.36 -5.09
CA LEU A 85 10.74 -2.00 -3.89
C LEU A 85 10.24 -3.43 -4.19
N PRO A 86 11.09 -4.35 -4.68
CA PRO A 86 10.65 -5.66 -5.14
C PRO A 86 10.10 -6.55 -4.01
N ALA A 87 10.67 -6.50 -2.81
CA ALA A 87 10.21 -7.31 -1.69
C ALA A 87 8.85 -6.84 -1.16
N VAL A 88 8.59 -5.53 -1.20
CA VAL A 88 7.26 -4.96 -0.92
C VAL A 88 6.27 -5.38 -2.01
N CYS A 89 6.61 -5.18 -3.29
CA CYS A 89 5.72 -5.50 -4.42
C CYS A 89 5.30 -6.96 -4.45
N GLY A 90 6.23 -7.88 -4.24
CA GLY A 90 5.97 -9.32 -4.19
C GLY A 90 4.97 -9.73 -3.10
N ARG A 91 4.81 -8.90 -2.04
CA ARG A 91 3.88 -9.15 -0.93
C ARG A 91 2.52 -8.45 -1.08
N VAL A 92 2.51 -7.20 -1.54
CA VAL A 92 1.30 -6.35 -1.41
C VAL A 92 0.64 -5.96 -2.74
N CYS A 93 1.27 -6.18 -3.88
CA CYS A 93 0.63 -5.94 -5.17
C CYS A 93 -0.62 -6.81 -5.36
N PRO A 94 -1.73 -6.28 -5.88
CA PRO A 94 -2.89 -7.07 -6.29
C PRO A 94 -2.61 -7.73 -7.67
N GLN A 95 -1.69 -8.70 -7.69
CA GLN A 95 -1.20 -9.31 -8.93
C GLN A 95 -2.33 -9.92 -9.75
N GLU A 96 -3.35 -10.48 -9.09
CA GLU A 96 -4.55 -11.06 -9.69
C GLU A 96 -5.36 -10.06 -10.54
N LYS A 97 -5.20 -8.75 -10.28
CA LYS A 97 -5.83 -7.65 -11.03
C LYS A 97 -4.85 -6.93 -11.97
N GLN A 98 -3.58 -7.27 -11.94
CA GLN A 98 -2.49 -6.59 -12.66
C GLN A 98 -1.73 -7.55 -13.58
N CYS A 99 -0.46 -7.87 -13.26
CA CYS A 99 0.40 -8.70 -14.13
C CYS A 99 -0.13 -10.11 -14.33
N GLU A 100 -0.64 -10.77 -13.29
CA GLU A 100 -1.19 -12.13 -13.38
C GLU A 100 -2.49 -12.18 -14.17
N SER A 101 -3.35 -11.13 -14.13
CA SER A 101 -4.56 -11.04 -14.94
C SER A 101 -4.29 -11.03 -16.43
N LYS A 102 -3.08 -10.67 -16.86
CA LYS A 102 -2.64 -10.64 -18.26
C LYS A 102 -1.85 -11.88 -18.66
N CYS A 103 -1.60 -12.80 -17.73
CA CYS A 103 -0.83 -14.01 -18.01
C CYS A 103 -1.61 -14.97 -18.91
N VAL A 104 -1.00 -15.39 -20.04
CA VAL A 104 -1.60 -16.32 -21.01
C VAL A 104 -1.98 -17.66 -20.37
N ARG A 105 -1.24 -18.10 -19.34
CA ARG A 105 -1.57 -19.33 -18.58
C ARG A 105 -2.94 -19.25 -17.91
N GLY A 106 -3.36 -18.05 -17.50
CA GLY A 106 -4.66 -17.80 -16.88
C GLY A 106 -5.87 -18.03 -17.80
N ILE A 107 -5.68 -18.23 -19.12
CA ILE A 107 -6.77 -18.50 -20.08
C ILE A 107 -7.36 -19.90 -19.87
N LYS A 108 -6.51 -20.91 -19.56
CA LYS A 108 -6.91 -22.32 -19.43
C LYS A 108 -6.69 -22.91 -18.05
N GLY A 109 -6.03 -22.18 -17.15
CA GLY A 109 -5.70 -22.63 -15.81
C GLY A 109 -5.37 -21.43 -14.95
N GLU A 110 -4.53 -21.60 -13.93
CA GLU A 110 -4.04 -20.49 -13.14
C GLU A 110 -2.88 -19.76 -13.80
N PRO A 111 -2.80 -18.42 -13.67
CA PRO A 111 -1.64 -17.65 -14.13
C PRO A 111 -0.37 -18.12 -13.42
N VAL A 112 0.79 -17.79 -13.96
CA VAL A 112 2.06 -17.96 -13.25
C VAL A 112 2.04 -17.07 -12.01
N GLY A 113 2.51 -17.59 -10.87
CA GLY A 113 2.63 -16.86 -9.60
C GLY A 113 3.73 -15.78 -9.66
N ILE A 114 3.51 -14.75 -10.46
CA ILE A 114 4.51 -13.70 -10.77
C ILE A 114 4.96 -12.98 -9.50
N GLY A 115 4.00 -12.54 -8.67
CA GLY A 115 4.34 -11.86 -7.43
C GLY A 115 5.03 -12.78 -6.41
N ARG A 116 4.68 -14.06 -6.39
CA ARG A 116 5.33 -15.07 -5.53
C ARG A 116 6.79 -15.29 -5.93
N LEU A 117 7.08 -15.27 -7.24
CA LEU A 117 8.44 -15.35 -7.78
C LEU A 117 9.23 -14.06 -7.53
N GLU A 118 8.63 -12.90 -7.71
CA GLU A 118 9.24 -11.60 -7.40
C GLU A 118 9.62 -11.53 -5.92
N ARG A 119 8.71 -11.92 -5.02
CA ARG A 119 8.98 -12.03 -3.59
C ARG A 119 10.15 -12.98 -3.30
N PHE A 120 10.13 -14.18 -3.88
CA PHE A 120 11.19 -15.16 -3.67
C PHE A 120 12.56 -14.61 -4.06
N VAL A 121 12.66 -13.96 -5.21
CA VAL A 121 13.93 -13.38 -5.70
C VAL A 121 14.42 -12.28 -4.77
N ALA A 122 13.52 -11.40 -4.32
CA ALA A 122 13.85 -10.31 -3.40
C ALA A 122 14.31 -10.86 -2.02
N ASP A 123 13.57 -11.82 -1.46
CA ASP A 123 13.88 -12.45 -0.17
C ASP A 123 15.22 -13.22 -0.23
N TYR A 124 15.46 -13.93 -1.34
CA TYR A 124 16.73 -14.63 -1.58
C TYR A 124 17.90 -13.65 -1.59
N HIS A 125 17.79 -12.54 -2.32
CA HIS A 125 18.81 -11.50 -2.34
C HIS A 125 19.01 -10.87 -0.97
N MET A 126 17.92 -10.55 -0.24
CA MET A 126 18.00 -9.96 1.10
C MET A 126 18.67 -10.89 2.14
N ALA A 127 18.55 -12.20 1.98
CA ALA A 127 19.16 -13.18 2.88
C ALA A 127 20.65 -13.44 2.63
N LYS A 128 21.21 -12.99 1.50
CA LYS A 128 22.64 -13.20 1.19
C LYS A 128 23.54 -12.41 2.12
N ALA A 129 24.59 -13.06 2.61
CA ALA A 129 25.63 -12.43 3.44
C ALA A 129 26.65 -11.62 2.61
N ASP A 130 26.92 -12.08 1.39
CA ASP A 130 27.94 -11.57 0.46
C ASP A 130 27.34 -10.71 -0.66
N LYS A 131 26.41 -9.80 -0.30
CA LYS A 131 25.85 -8.86 -1.28
C LYS A 131 26.90 -7.89 -1.79
N PRO A 132 26.88 -7.56 -3.10
CA PRO A 132 27.71 -6.47 -3.60
C PRO A 132 27.36 -5.17 -2.86
N GLU A 133 28.39 -4.38 -2.58
CA GLU A 133 28.20 -3.05 -2.00
C GLU A 133 27.43 -2.13 -2.97
N ILE A 134 26.46 -1.40 -2.44
CA ILE A 134 25.74 -0.40 -3.22
C ILE A 134 26.66 0.82 -3.33
N VAL A 135 27.15 1.08 -4.53
CA VAL A 135 27.97 2.26 -4.82
C VAL A 135 27.05 3.40 -5.24
N PRO A 136 27.04 4.53 -4.49
CA PRO A 136 26.26 5.70 -4.89
C PRO A 136 26.70 6.22 -6.27
N PRO A 137 25.78 6.56 -7.18
CA PRO A 137 26.13 7.26 -8.41
C PRO A 137 26.82 8.61 -8.10
N GLU A 138 27.68 9.08 -9.00
CA GLU A 138 28.24 10.43 -8.90
C GLU A 138 27.14 11.49 -8.95
N SER A 139 27.34 12.59 -8.19
CA SER A 139 26.42 13.72 -8.21
C SER A 139 26.55 14.47 -9.54
N ASN A 140 25.41 14.83 -10.12
CA ASN A 140 25.35 15.74 -11.28
C ASN A 140 25.27 17.22 -10.88
N GLY A 141 25.29 17.54 -9.58
CA GLY A 141 25.25 18.88 -9.00
C GLY A 141 23.86 19.48 -8.84
N HIS A 142 22.81 18.77 -9.26
CA HIS A 142 21.41 19.24 -9.15
C HIS A 142 20.69 18.63 -7.95
N LYS A 143 19.86 19.44 -7.27
CA LYS A 143 19.19 19.06 -6.01
C LYS A 143 17.69 18.98 -6.19
N VAL A 144 17.09 17.89 -5.67
CA VAL A 144 15.63 17.67 -5.68
C VAL A 144 15.12 17.35 -4.27
N ALA A 145 14.09 18.06 -3.83
CA ALA A 145 13.38 17.75 -2.58
C ALA A 145 12.16 16.88 -2.85
N ILE A 146 11.89 15.93 -1.94
CA ILE A 146 10.73 15.06 -2.01
C ILE A 146 9.97 15.14 -0.69
N ILE A 147 8.65 15.34 -0.75
CA ILE A 147 7.78 15.50 0.41
C ILE A 147 7.00 14.20 0.64
N GLY A 148 7.23 13.58 1.82
CA GLY A 148 6.73 12.26 2.19
C GLY A 148 7.66 11.13 1.73
N SER A 149 7.61 9.99 2.41
CA SER A 149 8.46 8.82 2.15
C SER A 149 7.67 7.56 1.76
N GLY A 150 6.45 7.73 1.25
CA GLY A 150 5.65 6.63 0.74
C GLY A 150 6.21 6.01 -0.55
N PRO A 151 5.58 4.95 -1.07
CA PRO A 151 6.06 4.21 -2.26
C PRO A 151 6.33 5.09 -3.48
N SER A 152 5.50 6.12 -3.70
CA SER A 152 5.68 7.08 -4.79
C SER A 152 7.00 7.84 -4.66
N SER A 153 7.24 8.39 -3.47
CA SER A 153 8.42 9.16 -3.12
C SER A 153 9.70 8.33 -3.14
N LEU A 154 9.67 7.12 -2.53
CA LEU A 154 10.82 6.23 -2.52
C LEU A 154 11.24 5.83 -3.94
N THR A 155 10.25 5.60 -4.83
CA THR A 155 10.52 5.27 -6.24
C THR A 155 11.07 6.47 -7.00
N CYS A 156 10.47 7.65 -6.80
CA CYS A 156 10.97 8.89 -7.42
C CYS A 156 12.41 9.19 -6.98
N ALA A 157 12.69 9.07 -5.68
CA ALA A 157 14.03 9.27 -5.13
C ALA A 157 15.06 8.29 -5.69
N GLY A 158 14.71 7.00 -5.75
CA GLY A 158 15.60 5.97 -6.29
C GLY A 158 15.92 6.19 -7.77
N ASP A 159 14.93 6.54 -8.58
CA ASP A 159 15.15 6.79 -10.01
C ASP A 159 15.95 8.07 -10.23
N LEU A 160 15.66 9.17 -9.52
CA LEU A 160 16.44 10.40 -9.59
C LEU A 160 17.89 10.19 -9.13
N ARG A 161 18.10 9.43 -8.04
CA ARG A 161 19.45 9.16 -7.56
C ARG A 161 20.26 8.34 -8.56
N LYS A 162 19.65 7.38 -9.24
CA LYS A 162 20.28 6.64 -10.35
C LYS A 162 20.72 7.55 -11.52
N MET A 163 20.03 8.70 -11.71
CA MET A 163 20.39 9.73 -12.71
C MET A 163 21.44 10.74 -12.20
N GLY A 164 21.91 10.59 -10.95
CA GLY A 164 22.94 11.43 -10.35
C GLY A 164 22.43 12.61 -9.53
N TYR A 165 21.13 12.83 -9.42
CA TYR A 165 20.56 13.93 -8.61
C TYR A 165 20.87 13.76 -7.12
N ASP A 166 21.14 14.86 -6.42
CA ASP A 166 21.17 14.88 -4.97
C ASP A 166 19.74 15.01 -4.43
N VAL A 167 19.27 13.95 -3.77
CA VAL A 167 17.86 13.82 -3.38
C VAL A 167 17.72 13.79 -1.87
N THR A 168 16.87 14.68 -1.35
CA THR A 168 16.47 14.67 0.08
C THR A 168 14.97 14.43 0.19
N ILE A 169 14.58 13.40 0.97
CA ILE A 169 13.19 13.11 1.33
C ILE A 169 12.91 13.73 2.71
N TYR A 170 11.84 14.51 2.81
CA TYR A 170 11.31 15.04 4.08
C TYR A 170 10.08 14.24 4.49
N GLU A 171 10.18 13.54 5.61
CA GLU A 171 9.11 12.69 6.15
C GLU A 171 8.56 13.25 7.45
N ALA A 172 7.25 13.34 7.56
CA ALA A 172 6.57 13.88 8.74
C ALA A 172 6.67 12.96 9.97
N PHE A 173 6.75 11.65 9.76
CA PHE A 173 6.86 10.65 10.82
C PHE A 173 8.33 10.35 11.17
N HIS A 174 8.52 9.71 12.33
CA HIS A 174 9.84 9.26 12.81
C HIS A 174 10.39 8.03 12.05
N LYS A 175 9.62 7.44 11.14
CA LYS A 175 10.00 6.31 10.29
C LYS A 175 9.62 6.56 8.85
N ALA A 176 10.56 6.30 7.94
CA ALA A 176 10.31 6.35 6.51
C ALA A 176 9.55 5.11 6.02
N GLY A 177 8.75 5.27 4.98
CA GLY A 177 7.99 4.21 4.32
C GLY A 177 6.50 4.55 4.10
N GLY A 178 5.99 5.63 4.73
CA GLY A 178 4.59 6.02 4.59
C GLY A 178 3.63 4.88 4.95
N VAL A 179 2.64 4.61 4.07
CA VAL A 179 1.64 3.55 4.29
C VAL A 179 2.25 2.16 4.49
N LEU A 180 3.47 1.90 4.01
CA LEU A 180 4.16 0.62 4.21
C LEU A 180 4.48 0.38 5.68
N VAL A 181 4.67 1.42 6.48
CA VAL A 181 4.99 1.32 7.91
C VAL A 181 3.80 1.60 8.81
N TYR A 182 2.92 2.56 8.50
CA TYR A 182 1.80 2.88 9.37
C TYR A 182 0.52 2.10 9.03
N GLY A 183 0.28 1.77 7.75
CA GLY A 183 -1.02 1.25 7.30
C GLY A 183 -1.06 -0.28 7.15
N ILE A 184 -0.08 -0.87 6.48
CA ILE A 184 -0.06 -2.31 6.20
C ILE A 184 0.44 -3.06 7.44
N PRO A 185 -0.27 -4.12 7.93
CA PRO A 185 0.14 -4.84 9.14
C PRO A 185 1.46 -5.61 9.01
N GLU A 186 2.13 -5.82 10.15
CA GLU A 186 3.40 -6.57 10.27
C GLU A 186 3.29 -7.97 9.65
N PHE A 187 2.19 -8.68 9.89
CA PHE A 187 1.96 -10.04 9.41
C PHE A 187 1.74 -10.15 7.89
N ARG A 188 1.56 -9.02 7.18
CA ARG A 188 1.53 -8.94 5.71
C ARG A 188 2.80 -8.37 5.12
N LEU A 189 3.37 -7.39 5.79
CA LEU A 189 4.57 -6.67 5.34
C LEU A 189 5.46 -6.37 6.56
N PRO A 190 6.43 -7.23 6.85
CA PRO A 190 7.37 -7.03 7.96
C PRO A 190 8.14 -5.70 7.83
N LYS A 191 8.14 -4.89 8.91
CA LYS A 191 8.72 -3.54 8.87
C LYS A 191 10.24 -3.57 8.89
N ASP A 192 10.79 -4.25 9.89
CA ASP A 192 12.23 -4.24 10.12
C ASP A 192 12.98 -5.14 9.11
N LYS A 193 12.36 -6.27 8.70
CA LYS A 193 12.98 -7.26 7.80
C LYS A 193 12.82 -6.95 6.31
N VAL A 194 11.83 -6.14 5.93
CA VAL A 194 11.51 -5.87 4.53
C VAL A 194 11.57 -4.38 4.24
N VAL A 195 10.65 -3.58 4.82
CA VAL A 195 10.54 -2.16 4.47
C VAL A 195 11.80 -1.39 4.83
N ALA A 196 12.32 -1.60 6.05
CA ALA A 196 13.53 -0.92 6.50
C ALA A 196 14.76 -1.28 5.65
N VAL A 197 14.85 -2.53 5.17
CA VAL A 197 15.96 -2.97 4.31
C VAL A 197 15.89 -2.27 2.95
N GLU A 198 14.71 -2.16 2.32
CA GLU A 198 14.57 -1.48 1.04
C GLU A 198 14.79 0.03 1.17
N VAL A 199 14.33 0.66 2.25
CA VAL A 199 14.63 2.07 2.56
C VAL A 199 16.13 2.29 2.79
N GLU A 200 16.80 1.39 3.50
CA GLU A 200 18.23 1.47 3.76
C GLU A 200 19.06 1.32 2.47
N ASN A 201 18.60 0.50 1.53
CA ASN A 201 19.25 0.41 0.21
C ASN A 201 19.20 1.75 -0.53
N LEU A 202 18.10 2.52 -0.44
CA LEU A 202 18.03 3.86 -1.02
C LEU A 202 18.99 4.84 -0.32
N LYS A 203 19.11 4.77 1.01
CA LYS A 203 20.11 5.58 1.75
C LYS A 203 21.53 5.24 1.31
N LYS A 204 21.85 3.96 1.16
CA LYS A 204 23.16 3.52 0.64
C LYS A 204 23.43 4.00 -0.77
N MET A 205 22.40 4.19 -1.59
CA MET A 205 22.52 4.84 -2.89
C MET A 205 22.80 6.36 -2.80
N GLY A 206 22.75 6.96 -1.61
CA GLY A 206 22.97 8.39 -1.37
C GLY A 206 21.69 9.23 -1.34
N VAL A 207 20.51 8.61 -1.13
CA VAL A 207 19.28 9.36 -0.83
C VAL A 207 19.32 9.78 0.64
N GLU A 208 19.22 11.07 0.91
CA GLU A 208 19.05 11.61 2.25
C GLU A 208 17.59 11.50 2.69
N ILE A 209 17.32 11.08 3.93
CA ILE A 209 15.97 11.02 4.50
C ILE A 209 15.96 11.72 5.85
N VAL A 210 15.22 12.84 5.91
CA VAL A 210 15.03 13.66 7.10
C VAL A 210 13.64 13.34 7.68
N THR A 211 13.60 12.65 8.80
CA THR A 211 12.37 12.34 9.53
C THR A 211 11.96 13.47 10.47
N ASP A 212 10.72 13.41 11.01
CA ASP A 212 10.16 14.41 11.92
C ASP A 212 10.10 15.82 11.29
N ALA A 213 10.07 15.90 9.96
CA ALA A 213 10.08 17.12 9.17
C ALA A 213 8.73 17.33 8.45
N VAL A 214 7.88 18.15 9.03
CA VAL A 214 6.53 18.43 8.50
C VAL A 214 6.57 19.63 7.56
N ILE A 215 6.64 19.37 6.24
CA ILE A 215 6.58 20.44 5.24
C ILE A 215 5.19 21.13 5.28
N GLY A 216 5.23 22.45 5.27
CA GLY A 216 4.06 23.31 5.54
C GLY A 216 3.92 23.73 7.00
N LYS A 217 4.81 23.24 7.90
CA LYS A 217 4.92 23.65 9.31
C LYS A 217 6.33 24.00 9.71
N ALA A 218 7.27 23.06 9.57
CA ALA A 218 8.68 23.29 9.90
C ALA A 218 9.38 24.13 8.83
N MET A 219 9.03 23.91 7.57
CA MET A 219 9.48 24.67 6.39
C MET A 219 8.42 24.60 5.29
N THR A 220 8.41 25.57 4.41
CA THR A 220 7.50 25.69 3.28
C THR A 220 8.17 25.21 1.98
N ILE A 221 7.36 25.01 0.92
CA ILE A 221 7.91 24.72 -0.42
C ILE A 221 8.71 25.91 -0.96
N ASP A 222 8.33 27.17 -0.64
CA ASP A 222 9.08 28.35 -1.03
C ASP A 222 10.49 28.36 -0.43
N GLU A 223 10.61 28.09 0.88
CA GLU A 223 11.91 27.97 1.56
C GLU A 223 12.77 26.83 0.99
N LEU A 224 12.17 25.72 0.55
CA LEU A 224 12.94 24.65 -0.12
C LEU A 224 13.63 25.17 -1.40
N PHE A 225 12.99 26.03 -2.17
CA PHE A 225 13.60 26.66 -3.34
C PHE A 225 14.58 27.76 -2.94
N ASP A 226 14.13 28.71 -2.12
CA ASP A 226 14.83 30.00 -1.91
C ASP A 226 16.00 29.87 -0.94
N ASP A 227 15.84 29.09 0.15
CA ASP A 227 16.83 28.98 1.22
C ASP A 227 17.70 27.71 1.10
N PHE A 228 17.11 26.59 0.65
CA PHE A 228 17.82 25.31 0.54
C PHE A 228 18.37 25.01 -0.86
N GLY A 229 17.95 25.77 -1.86
CA GLY A 229 18.48 25.72 -3.24
C GLY A 229 18.09 24.45 -4.00
N TYR A 230 16.91 23.87 -3.71
CA TYR A 230 16.35 22.80 -4.54
C TYR A 230 15.84 23.36 -5.87
N GLU A 231 16.04 22.63 -6.94
CA GLU A 231 15.64 23.03 -8.29
C GLU A 231 14.28 22.47 -8.69
N ALA A 232 13.84 21.41 -8.03
CA ALA A 232 12.51 20.84 -8.18
C ALA A 232 12.05 20.23 -6.86
N VAL A 233 10.71 20.14 -6.70
CA VAL A 233 10.05 19.52 -5.55
C VAL A 233 9.06 18.46 -6.05
N TYR A 234 9.10 17.25 -5.46
CA TYR A 234 8.12 16.21 -5.70
C TYR A 234 7.22 16.01 -4.48
N ILE A 235 5.90 16.11 -4.65
CA ILE A 235 4.92 15.90 -3.56
C ILE A 235 4.36 14.48 -3.65
N GLY A 236 4.81 13.62 -2.75
CA GLY A 236 4.32 12.25 -2.56
C GLY A 236 3.75 12.02 -1.16
N SER A 237 3.06 13.03 -0.60
CA SER A 237 2.54 13.05 0.77
C SER A 237 1.38 12.07 1.04
N GLY A 238 0.89 11.38 0.02
CA GLY A 238 -0.14 10.36 0.13
C GLY A 238 -1.54 10.90 0.50
N ALA A 239 -2.41 10.01 0.99
CA ALA A 239 -3.76 10.30 1.44
C ALA A 239 -4.00 9.61 2.79
N GLY A 240 -3.69 10.32 3.88
CA GLY A 240 -3.76 9.81 5.25
C GLY A 240 -4.90 10.37 6.10
N LEU A 241 -5.69 11.32 5.59
CA LEU A 241 -6.81 11.89 6.34
C LEU A 241 -8.04 10.98 6.25
N PRO A 242 -8.51 10.37 7.36
CA PRO A 242 -9.61 9.42 7.33
C PRO A 242 -10.94 10.09 6.98
N GLN A 243 -11.81 9.33 6.31
CA GLN A 243 -13.20 9.69 6.08
C GLN A 243 -14.10 9.07 7.14
N PHE A 244 -15.15 9.79 7.51
CA PHE A 244 -16.20 9.35 8.43
C PHE A 244 -17.55 9.26 7.72
N LEU A 245 -18.50 8.54 8.33
CA LEU A 245 -19.84 8.33 7.77
C LEU A 245 -20.77 9.53 7.99
N HIS A 246 -20.43 10.40 8.95
CA HIS A 246 -21.25 11.51 9.43
C HIS A 246 -22.60 11.03 10.00
N ILE A 247 -22.57 9.95 10.78
CA ILE A 247 -23.71 9.37 11.49
C ILE A 247 -23.63 9.67 12.99
N PRO A 248 -24.77 9.62 13.71
CA PRO A 248 -24.77 9.79 15.16
C PRO A 248 -23.85 8.77 15.84
N GLY A 249 -23.14 9.23 16.88
CA GLY A 249 -22.30 8.38 17.73
C GLY A 249 -20.85 8.17 17.24
N GLU A 250 -20.41 8.74 16.12
CA GLU A 250 -19.02 8.64 15.65
C GLU A 250 -17.97 9.25 16.58
N ASN A 251 -18.39 10.05 17.56
CA ASN A 251 -17.52 10.66 18.58
C ASN A 251 -17.45 9.89 19.91
N LEU A 252 -18.08 8.72 20.00
CA LEU A 252 -18.07 7.88 21.18
C LEU A 252 -16.68 7.25 21.42
N LEU A 253 -16.39 6.96 22.68
CA LEU A 253 -15.18 6.24 23.10
C LEU A 253 -15.24 4.78 22.62
N GLY A 254 -14.30 4.39 21.81
CA GLY A 254 -14.28 3.07 21.14
C GLY A 254 -14.57 3.14 19.65
N VAL A 255 -14.85 4.36 19.11
CA VAL A 255 -14.87 4.58 17.67
C VAL A 255 -13.49 5.04 17.21
N TYR A 256 -12.95 4.36 16.21
CA TYR A 256 -11.65 4.66 15.60
C TYR A 256 -11.77 4.79 14.10
N SER A 257 -10.98 5.65 13.48
CA SER A 257 -10.66 5.45 12.08
C SER A 257 -9.68 4.27 11.93
N ALA A 258 -9.78 3.51 10.84
CA ALA A 258 -8.82 2.44 10.57
C ALA A 258 -7.38 2.98 10.48
N ASN A 259 -7.20 4.19 9.95
CA ASN A 259 -5.88 4.82 9.87
C ASN A 259 -5.26 5.06 11.25
N GLU A 260 -6.03 5.59 12.21
CA GLU A 260 -5.58 5.76 13.59
C GLU A 260 -5.26 4.42 14.24
N PHE A 261 -6.19 3.45 14.16
CA PHE A 261 -6.05 2.14 14.76
C PHE A 261 -4.80 1.41 14.22
N LEU A 262 -4.64 1.36 12.90
CA LEU A 262 -3.49 0.72 12.27
C LEU A 262 -2.17 1.46 12.55
N THR A 263 -2.17 2.79 12.59
CA THR A 263 -0.96 3.56 12.95
C THR A 263 -0.48 3.24 14.35
N ARG A 264 -1.39 3.16 15.33
CA ARG A 264 -1.03 2.76 16.71
C ARG A 264 -0.41 1.37 16.76
N VAL A 265 -0.96 0.42 16.00
CA VAL A 265 -0.47 -0.96 15.99
C VAL A 265 0.82 -1.11 15.21
N ASN A 266 0.87 -0.61 13.98
CA ASN A 266 1.98 -0.87 13.06
C ASN A 266 3.19 0.05 13.31
N LEU A 267 2.98 1.37 13.29
CA LEU A 267 4.04 2.36 13.43
C LEU A 267 4.47 2.51 14.90
N MET A 268 3.48 2.61 15.81
CA MET A 268 3.71 2.80 17.24
C MET A 268 3.79 1.47 17.99
N LYS A 269 3.74 0.33 17.30
CA LYS A 269 3.99 -1.03 17.80
C LYS A 269 3.15 -1.43 19.02
N ALA A 270 1.88 -1.00 19.08
CA ALA A 270 0.98 -1.30 20.22
C ALA A 270 0.73 -2.79 20.48
N TYR A 271 1.14 -3.68 19.57
CA TYR A 271 1.06 -5.13 19.73
C TYR A 271 2.24 -5.75 20.49
N ARG A 272 3.23 -4.93 20.87
CA ARG A 272 4.44 -5.38 21.55
C ARG A 272 4.43 -4.94 23.02
N ASP A 273 4.80 -5.83 23.90
CA ASP A 273 4.85 -5.59 25.35
C ASP A 273 5.96 -4.61 25.78
N ASP A 274 6.97 -4.38 24.93
CA ASP A 274 8.07 -3.45 25.16
C ASP A 274 7.78 -2.01 24.68
N TYR A 275 6.53 -1.71 24.29
CA TYR A 275 6.06 -0.38 23.85
C TYR A 275 4.85 0.07 24.68
N ASP A 276 4.91 1.29 25.22
CA ASP A 276 3.83 1.90 26.02
C ASP A 276 2.74 2.57 25.16
N THR A 277 2.48 2.08 23.96
CA THR A 277 1.47 2.67 23.07
C THR A 277 0.07 2.31 23.56
N PRO A 278 -0.76 3.30 23.96
CA PRO A 278 -2.11 3.04 24.45
C PRO A 278 -3.00 2.47 23.32
N ILE A 279 -3.60 1.33 23.56
CA ILE A 279 -4.61 0.74 22.70
C ILE A 279 -5.69 0.05 23.53
N LYS A 280 -6.95 0.17 23.11
CA LYS A 280 -8.05 -0.58 23.72
C LYS A 280 -8.04 -2.03 23.18
N HIS A 281 -8.32 -2.98 24.05
CA HIS A 281 -8.51 -4.40 23.70
C HIS A 281 -10.00 -4.74 23.77
N PRO A 282 -10.80 -4.42 22.74
CA PRO A 282 -12.22 -4.71 22.71
C PRO A 282 -12.44 -6.21 22.49
N LYS A 283 -13.56 -6.73 23.02
CA LYS A 283 -13.97 -8.13 22.82
C LYS A 283 -14.72 -8.33 21.53
N VAL A 284 -15.59 -7.38 21.19
CA VAL A 284 -16.43 -7.43 19.99
C VAL A 284 -16.19 -6.18 19.16
N VAL A 285 -15.71 -6.37 17.94
CA VAL A 285 -15.31 -5.27 17.04
C VAL A 285 -16.16 -5.30 15.77
N ALA A 286 -16.76 -4.17 15.43
CA ALA A 286 -17.36 -3.95 14.13
C ALA A 286 -16.45 -3.10 13.24
N VAL A 287 -16.02 -3.62 12.09
CA VAL A 287 -15.19 -2.90 11.10
C VAL A 287 -16.08 -2.51 9.92
N VAL A 288 -16.16 -1.22 9.63
CA VAL A 288 -17.02 -0.68 8.57
C VAL A 288 -16.21 -0.48 7.30
N GLY A 289 -16.47 -1.28 6.28
CA GLY A 289 -15.80 -1.20 4.98
C GLY A 289 -15.53 -2.55 4.35
N GLY A 290 -15.15 -2.58 3.06
CA GLY A 290 -14.90 -3.83 2.32
C GLY A 290 -13.57 -3.83 1.56
N GLY A 291 -12.69 -2.85 1.79
CA GLY A 291 -11.39 -2.74 1.15
C GLY A 291 -10.26 -3.45 1.91
N ASN A 292 -9.05 -3.43 1.36
CA ASN A 292 -7.87 -4.02 2.03
C ASN A 292 -7.64 -3.46 3.43
N VAL A 293 -7.92 -2.17 3.65
CA VAL A 293 -7.78 -1.54 4.98
C VAL A 293 -8.76 -2.12 6.00
N ALA A 294 -9.98 -2.50 5.56
CA ALA A 294 -10.94 -3.16 6.43
C ALA A 294 -10.47 -4.59 6.78
N MET A 295 -9.93 -5.33 5.81
CA MET A 295 -9.31 -6.63 6.06
C MET A 295 -8.14 -6.51 7.05
N ASP A 296 -7.28 -5.54 6.85
CA ASP A 296 -6.13 -5.27 7.73
C ASP A 296 -6.57 -4.93 9.16
N ALA A 297 -7.52 -4.01 9.31
CA ALA A 297 -8.01 -3.58 10.63
C ALA A 297 -8.71 -4.72 11.37
N SER A 298 -9.53 -5.52 10.68
CA SER A 298 -10.23 -6.66 11.28
C SER A 298 -9.27 -7.77 11.74
N ARG A 299 -8.28 -8.10 10.91
CA ARG A 299 -7.27 -9.10 11.23
C ARG A 299 -6.32 -8.64 12.35
N VAL A 300 -6.04 -7.33 12.43
CA VAL A 300 -5.31 -6.74 13.56
C VAL A 300 -6.15 -6.81 14.84
N ALA A 301 -7.43 -6.46 14.80
CA ALA A 301 -8.32 -6.55 15.98
C ALA A 301 -8.39 -7.98 16.53
N MET A 302 -8.48 -8.98 15.65
CA MET A 302 -8.44 -10.40 16.04
C MET A 302 -7.14 -10.76 16.77
N ARG A 303 -5.98 -10.28 16.26
CA ARG A 303 -4.65 -10.53 16.86
C ARG A 303 -4.44 -9.82 18.19
N LEU A 304 -5.12 -8.70 18.41
CA LEU A 304 -5.13 -7.98 19.68
C LEU A 304 -6.07 -8.61 20.74
N GLY A 305 -6.70 -9.75 20.43
CA GLY A 305 -7.47 -10.54 21.39
C GLY A 305 -8.97 -10.33 21.32
N ALA A 306 -9.52 -9.72 20.27
CA ALA A 306 -10.97 -9.69 20.08
C ALA A 306 -11.54 -11.11 19.97
N GLU A 307 -12.65 -11.35 20.65
CA GLU A 307 -13.36 -12.64 20.63
C GLU A 307 -14.19 -12.78 19.36
N HIS A 308 -14.82 -11.67 18.92
CA HIS A 308 -15.62 -11.58 17.70
C HIS A 308 -15.22 -10.32 16.90
N VAL A 309 -15.05 -10.49 15.60
CA VAL A 309 -14.79 -9.40 14.67
C VAL A 309 -15.73 -9.51 13.47
N TYR A 310 -16.48 -8.45 13.23
CA TYR A 310 -17.46 -8.35 12.15
C TYR A 310 -17.02 -7.30 11.13
N ILE A 311 -17.03 -7.65 9.85
CA ILE A 311 -16.90 -6.68 8.76
C ILE A 311 -18.30 -6.31 8.27
N THR A 312 -18.72 -5.08 8.42
CA THR A 312 -19.98 -4.57 7.88
C THR A 312 -19.75 -3.91 6.53
N TYR A 313 -20.43 -4.39 5.51
CA TYR A 313 -20.30 -3.87 4.15
C TYR A 313 -21.64 -3.74 3.44
N ARG A 314 -21.89 -2.55 2.86
CA ARG A 314 -23.17 -2.20 2.24
C ARG A 314 -23.51 -2.90 0.92
N ARG A 315 -22.57 -3.70 0.36
CA ARG A 315 -22.75 -4.48 -0.88
C ARG A 315 -22.51 -5.95 -0.64
N GLY A 316 -22.59 -6.75 -1.70
CA GLY A 316 -22.34 -8.19 -1.67
C GLY A 316 -20.87 -8.58 -1.74
N LYS A 317 -20.60 -9.89 -1.68
CA LYS A 317 -19.24 -10.45 -1.70
C LYS A 317 -18.50 -10.14 -3.02
N GLU A 318 -19.21 -10.16 -4.14
CA GLU A 318 -18.66 -9.90 -5.47
C GLU A 318 -18.21 -8.44 -5.64
N GLU A 319 -18.79 -7.52 -4.89
CA GLU A 319 -18.45 -6.09 -4.90
C GLU A 319 -17.35 -5.71 -3.90
N LEU A 320 -16.76 -6.66 -3.19
CA LEU A 320 -15.63 -6.39 -2.28
C LEU A 320 -14.42 -5.89 -3.08
N PRO A 321 -13.91 -4.68 -2.81
CA PRO A 321 -12.74 -4.16 -3.52
C PRO A 321 -11.42 -4.75 -3.02
N ALA A 322 -11.41 -5.43 -1.87
CA ALA A 322 -10.23 -6.07 -1.29
C ALA A 322 -9.65 -7.14 -2.23
N ARG A 323 -8.38 -7.49 -2.02
CA ARG A 323 -7.76 -8.65 -2.67
C ARG A 323 -8.46 -9.93 -2.20
N LEU A 324 -8.67 -10.86 -3.14
CA LEU A 324 -9.31 -12.14 -2.83
C LEU A 324 -8.58 -12.90 -1.72
N GLU A 325 -7.25 -12.99 -1.81
CA GLU A 325 -6.38 -13.63 -0.81
C GLU A 325 -6.58 -13.03 0.60
N GLU A 326 -6.75 -11.71 0.73
CA GLU A 326 -6.98 -11.05 2.02
C GLU A 326 -8.38 -11.32 2.58
N VAL A 327 -9.38 -11.47 1.72
CA VAL A 327 -10.74 -11.89 2.11
C VAL A 327 -10.72 -13.34 2.61
N GLU A 328 -10.07 -14.24 1.88
CA GLU A 328 -9.91 -15.65 2.25
C GLU A 328 -9.15 -15.81 3.58
N HIS A 329 -8.09 -15.00 3.77
CA HIS A 329 -7.36 -14.98 5.04
C HIS A 329 -8.24 -14.51 6.19
N ALA A 330 -9.04 -13.46 6.01
CA ALA A 330 -9.95 -12.95 7.02
C ALA A 330 -11.01 -14.00 7.39
N GLU A 331 -11.65 -14.63 6.40
CA GLU A 331 -12.64 -15.70 6.61
C GLU A 331 -12.02 -16.90 7.37
N SER A 332 -10.83 -17.35 6.96
CA SER A 332 -10.16 -18.50 7.60
C SER A 332 -9.68 -18.20 9.02
N GLU A 333 -9.42 -16.95 9.36
CA GLU A 333 -9.07 -16.48 10.70
C GLU A 333 -10.30 -16.32 11.61
N GLY A 334 -11.53 -16.50 11.08
CA GLY A 334 -12.80 -16.48 11.83
C GLY A 334 -13.47 -15.11 11.88
N ILE A 335 -13.12 -14.20 10.97
CA ILE A 335 -13.80 -12.90 10.83
C ILE A 335 -15.11 -13.11 10.08
N GLU A 336 -16.20 -12.56 10.61
CA GLU A 336 -17.54 -12.70 10.07
C GLU A 336 -17.93 -11.52 9.18
N PHE A 337 -18.52 -11.80 8.01
CA PHE A 337 -18.89 -10.78 7.03
C PHE A 337 -20.40 -10.50 7.10
N MET A 338 -20.76 -9.33 7.63
CA MET A 338 -22.11 -8.77 7.61
C MET A 338 -22.32 -7.98 6.32
N LEU A 339 -22.47 -8.71 5.20
CA LEU A 339 -22.68 -8.11 3.88
C LEU A 339 -24.11 -7.57 3.75
N LEU A 340 -24.32 -6.62 2.82
CA LEU A 340 -25.60 -5.96 2.61
C LEU A 340 -26.13 -5.27 3.89
N ASN A 341 -25.22 -4.70 4.66
CA ASN A 341 -25.54 -3.93 5.86
C ASN A 341 -24.80 -2.59 5.84
N ASN A 342 -25.55 -1.49 6.06
CA ASN A 342 -25.01 -0.13 6.07
C ASN A 342 -25.20 0.48 7.46
N PRO A 343 -24.14 1.02 8.10
CA PRO A 343 -24.28 1.71 9.38
C PRO A 343 -25.12 2.97 9.27
N VAL A 344 -25.98 3.21 10.26
CA VAL A 344 -26.83 4.38 10.35
C VAL A 344 -26.68 5.15 11.67
N ALA A 345 -26.25 4.51 12.74
CA ALA A 345 -25.91 5.12 14.02
C ALA A 345 -24.96 4.23 14.83
N ILE A 346 -24.24 4.83 15.78
CA ILE A 346 -23.46 4.11 16.79
C ILE A 346 -24.05 4.47 18.16
N HIS A 347 -24.31 3.47 18.97
CA HIS A 347 -24.91 3.61 20.30
C HIS A 347 -23.85 3.53 21.40
N GLY A 348 -24.06 4.28 22.46
CA GLY A 348 -23.17 4.30 23.63
C GLY A 348 -23.90 4.25 24.94
N ASP A 349 -23.16 3.95 25.99
CA ASP A 349 -23.64 4.02 27.39
C ASP A 349 -23.62 5.47 27.94
N GLU A 350 -24.02 5.62 29.19
CA GLU A 350 -24.04 6.92 29.91
C GLU A 350 -22.64 7.56 30.07
N ASN A 351 -21.57 6.76 29.96
CA ASN A 351 -20.17 7.20 30.04
C ASN A 351 -19.60 7.50 28.63
N GLY A 352 -20.39 7.36 27.58
CA GLY A 352 -19.99 7.61 26.20
C GLY A 352 -19.18 6.49 25.57
N HIS A 353 -19.15 5.28 26.12
CA HIS A 353 -18.53 4.12 25.50
C HIS A 353 -19.46 3.42 24.54
N VAL A 354 -18.92 2.95 23.41
CA VAL A 354 -19.65 2.18 22.41
C VAL A 354 -20.26 0.92 23.04
N THR A 355 -21.54 0.67 22.76
CA THR A 355 -22.28 -0.53 23.14
C THR A 355 -22.85 -1.28 21.94
N GLY A 356 -22.94 -0.64 20.77
CA GLY A 356 -23.43 -1.29 19.56
C GLY A 356 -23.44 -0.36 18.34
N ILE A 357 -23.61 -0.96 17.17
CA ILE A 357 -23.76 -0.26 15.91
C ILE A 357 -25.11 -0.63 15.28
N GLU A 358 -25.90 0.37 14.91
CA GLU A 358 -27.15 0.20 14.21
C GLU A 358 -26.91 0.07 12.71
N LEU A 359 -27.40 -1.01 12.14
CA LEU A 359 -27.23 -1.40 10.76
C LEU A 359 -28.58 -1.47 10.05
N GLN A 360 -28.66 -0.92 8.84
CA GLN A 360 -29.79 -1.07 7.94
C GLN A 360 -29.46 -2.09 6.86
N LYS A 361 -30.37 -3.03 6.59
CA LYS A 361 -30.20 -3.99 5.49
C LYS A 361 -30.28 -3.29 4.15
N MET A 362 -29.49 -3.79 3.21
CA MET A 362 -29.39 -3.26 1.85
C MET A 362 -29.78 -4.34 0.83
N GLU A 363 -30.25 -3.90 -0.31
CA GLU A 363 -30.41 -4.72 -1.52
C GLU A 363 -29.53 -4.15 -2.62
N LEU A 364 -29.18 -4.98 -3.62
CA LEU A 364 -28.39 -4.57 -4.77
C LEU A 364 -29.33 -4.19 -5.91
N GLY A 365 -29.30 -2.93 -6.30
CA GLY A 365 -29.98 -2.41 -7.49
C GLY A 365 -29.22 -2.70 -8.79
N GLU A 366 -29.58 -2.02 -9.86
CA GLU A 366 -28.95 -2.17 -11.17
C GLU A 366 -27.47 -1.75 -11.16
N PRO A 367 -26.63 -2.39 -12.00
CA PRO A 367 -25.22 -2.04 -12.13
C PRO A 367 -25.02 -0.62 -12.65
N ASP A 368 -24.03 0.10 -12.14
CA ASP A 368 -23.56 1.38 -12.69
C ASP A 368 -22.76 1.17 -14.00
N GLU A 369 -22.33 2.26 -14.64
CA GLU A 369 -21.53 2.24 -15.88
C GLU A 369 -20.20 1.42 -15.74
N LYS A 370 -19.77 1.19 -14.52
CA LYS A 370 -18.58 0.36 -14.19
C LYS A 370 -18.94 -1.06 -13.78
N GLY A 371 -20.21 -1.47 -13.97
CA GLY A 371 -20.71 -2.79 -13.62
C GLY A 371 -20.92 -3.04 -12.13
N ARG A 372 -20.83 -2.01 -11.25
CA ARG A 372 -21.02 -2.16 -9.82
C ARG A 372 -22.46 -1.88 -9.43
N ARG A 373 -23.09 -2.81 -8.73
CA ARG A 373 -24.48 -2.66 -8.26
C ARG A 373 -24.58 -1.65 -7.13
N ARG A 374 -25.53 -0.73 -7.25
CA ARG A 374 -25.78 0.30 -6.24
C ARG A 374 -26.49 -0.32 -5.03
N PRO A 375 -26.00 -0.11 -3.79
CA PRO A 375 -26.75 -0.52 -2.60
C PRO A 375 -27.98 0.37 -2.40
N VAL A 376 -29.13 -0.26 -2.16
CA VAL A 376 -30.42 0.38 -1.91
C VAL A 376 -30.89 0.00 -0.50
N PRO A 377 -31.23 0.96 0.36
CA PRO A 377 -31.69 0.63 1.73
C PRO A 377 -33.06 -0.04 1.70
N VAL A 378 -33.24 -1.00 2.61
CA VAL A 378 -34.53 -1.63 2.87
C VAL A 378 -35.19 -0.92 4.06
N ASP A 379 -36.33 -0.30 3.83
CA ASP A 379 -37.02 0.47 4.87
C ASP A 379 -37.48 -0.42 6.04
N GLY A 380 -37.31 0.10 7.26
CA GLY A 380 -37.72 -0.59 8.50
C GLY A 380 -36.90 -1.83 8.84
N SER A 381 -35.75 -2.04 8.21
CA SER A 381 -34.89 -3.21 8.40
C SER A 381 -33.74 -3.00 9.40
N ASN A 382 -33.78 -1.90 10.14
CA ASN A 382 -32.72 -1.55 11.10
C ASN A 382 -32.63 -2.59 12.23
N TRP A 383 -31.41 -2.90 12.63
CA TRP A 383 -31.11 -3.78 13.75
C TRP A 383 -29.78 -3.38 14.41
N ILE A 384 -29.58 -3.79 15.64
CA ILE A 384 -28.37 -3.44 16.40
C ILE A 384 -27.46 -4.67 16.46
N LEU A 385 -26.19 -4.46 16.10
CA LEU A 385 -25.11 -5.39 16.37
C LEU A 385 -24.38 -4.91 17.62
N ASP A 386 -24.45 -5.70 18.69
CA ASP A 386 -23.73 -5.40 19.93
C ASP A 386 -22.22 -5.46 19.67
N CYS A 387 -21.51 -4.39 20.05
CA CYS A 387 -20.05 -4.32 19.95
C CYS A 387 -19.52 -3.26 20.93
N ASP A 388 -18.27 -3.38 21.31
CA ASP A 388 -17.59 -2.46 22.23
C ASP A 388 -16.50 -1.62 21.54
N ALA A 389 -16.31 -1.82 20.22
CA ALA A 389 -15.55 -0.92 19.37
C ALA A 389 -16.05 -0.93 17.92
N VAL A 390 -15.92 0.23 17.26
CA VAL A 390 -16.21 0.42 15.83
C VAL A 390 -14.98 0.99 15.14
N ILE A 391 -14.54 0.36 14.05
CA ILE A 391 -13.39 0.82 13.25
C ILE A 391 -13.91 1.22 11.87
N ILE A 392 -13.79 2.50 11.51
CA ILE A 392 -14.27 3.07 10.26
C ILE A 392 -13.18 2.97 9.19
N ALA A 393 -13.40 2.15 8.17
CA ALA A 393 -12.46 1.81 7.10
C ALA A 393 -13.02 2.13 5.69
N ILE A 394 -13.64 3.30 5.52
CA ILE A 394 -14.34 3.70 4.28
C ILE A 394 -13.49 4.53 3.31
N GLY A 395 -12.23 4.69 3.61
CA GLY A 395 -11.26 5.40 2.77
C GLY A 395 -10.65 6.62 3.43
N THR A 396 -9.72 7.22 2.70
CA THR A 396 -8.93 8.38 3.13
C THR A 396 -8.87 9.43 2.03
N SER A 397 -8.49 10.65 2.38
CA SER A 397 -8.25 11.77 1.48
C SER A 397 -6.87 12.40 1.74
N PRO A 398 -6.30 13.14 0.77
CA PRO A 398 -5.06 13.87 0.96
C PRO A 398 -5.17 14.90 2.10
N ASN A 399 -4.09 15.01 2.89
CA ASN A 399 -4.01 16.00 3.95
C ASN A 399 -4.01 17.43 3.35
N PRO A 400 -4.84 18.36 3.85
CA PRO A 400 -4.93 19.71 3.30
C PRO A 400 -3.71 20.60 3.58
N LEU A 401 -2.76 20.17 4.44
CA LEU A 401 -1.65 21.01 4.88
C LEU A 401 -0.84 21.59 3.72
N ILE A 402 -0.34 20.74 2.83
CA ILE A 402 0.49 21.20 1.70
C ILE A 402 -0.25 22.21 0.83
N ARG A 403 -1.51 21.92 0.44
CA ARG A 403 -2.31 22.84 -0.38
C ARG A 403 -2.60 24.17 0.32
N SER A 404 -2.80 24.16 1.64
CA SER A 404 -3.13 25.38 2.41
C SER A 404 -1.91 26.25 2.70
N THR A 405 -0.70 25.71 2.59
CA THR A 405 0.57 26.42 2.85
C THR A 405 1.39 26.70 1.59
N THR A 406 0.89 26.28 0.42
CA THR A 406 1.61 26.45 -0.87
C THR A 406 0.77 27.29 -1.82
N LYS A 407 1.15 28.55 -1.96
CA LYS A 407 0.44 29.48 -2.85
C LYS A 407 0.59 29.08 -4.31
N GLY A 408 -0.49 29.13 -5.08
CA GLY A 408 -0.51 28.80 -6.50
C GLY A 408 -0.59 27.29 -6.80
N LEU A 409 -0.68 26.42 -5.79
CA LEU A 409 -0.90 24.98 -5.98
C LEU A 409 -2.41 24.68 -6.07
N GLU A 410 -2.87 24.32 -7.26
CA GLU A 410 -4.27 23.96 -7.50
C GLU A 410 -4.61 22.56 -7.01
N THR A 411 -5.85 22.39 -6.60
CA THR A 411 -6.38 21.11 -6.11
C THR A 411 -7.73 20.77 -6.73
N THR A 412 -8.04 19.49 -6.80
CA THR A 412 -9.33 18.97 -7.22
C THR A 412 -10.41 19.28 -6.16
N LYS A 413 -11.69 19.17 -6.53
CA LYS A 413 -12.83 19.30 -5.60
C LYS A 413 -12.75 18.33 -4.41
N LYS A 414 -12.06 17.19 -4.56
CA LYS A 414 -11.87 16.18 -3.52
C LYS A 414 -10.61 16.42 -2.68
N GLY A 415 -9.88 17.52 -2.91
CA GLY A 415 -8.71 17.90 -2.14
C GLY A 415 -7.38 17.26 -2.59
N GLY A 416 -7.36 16.45 -3.64
CA GLY A 416 -6.13 15.95 -4.26
C GLY A 416 -5.40 17.06 -5.01
N ILE A 417 -4.09 17.02 -5.08
CA ILE A 417 -3.27 17.94 -5.87
C ILE A 417 -3.59 17.72 -7.34
N GLN A 418 -3.82 18.82 -8.07
CA GLN A 418 -4.04 18.76 -9.50
C GLN A 418 -2.67 18.65 -10.21
N ALA A 419 -2.49 17.56 -10.94
CA ALA A 419 -1.30 17.30 -11.74
C ALA A 419 -1.72 16.71 -13.10
N ASP A 420 -0.92 16.95 -14.12
CA ASP A 420 -1.09 16.37 -15.43
C ASP A 420 -0.60 14.89 -15.49
N GLU A 421 -0.63 14.28 -16.66
CA GLU A 421 -0.18 12.91 -16.88
C GLU A 421 1.32 12.68 -16.62
N ASN A 422 2.11 13.76 -16.63
CA ASN A 422 3.54 13.77 -16.32
C ASN A 422 3.82 14.09 -14.84
N GLY A 423 2.78 14.30 -14.02
CA GLY A 423 2.90 14.68 -12.62
C GLY A 423 3.22 16.15 -12.40
N GLN A 424 3.18 16.99 -13.44
CA GLN A 424 3.44 18.43 -13.32
C GLN A 424 2.23 19.13 -12.72
N THR A 425 2.45 19.95 -11.69
CA THR A 425 1.38 20.72 -11.03
C THR A 425 1.20 22.09 -11.66
N SER A 426 0.20 22.85 -11.18
CA SER A 426 -0.01 24.25 -11.56
C SER A 426 1.16 25.18 -11.16
N ARG A 427 2.07 24.72 -10.28
CA ARG A 427 3.22 25.48 -9.81
C ARG A 427 4.49 24.99 -10.48
N GLU A 428 5.22 25.93 -11.10
CA GLU A 428 6.49 25.65 -11.78
C GLU A 428 7.52 25.00 -10.84
N GLY A 429 8.22 23.97 -11.31
CA GLY A 429 9.21 23.20 -10.54
C GLY A 429 8.61 22.26 -9.49
N VAL A 430 7.28 22.24 -9.34
CA VAL A 430 6.59 21.38 -8.37
C VAL A 430 5.84 20.27 -9.10
N PHE A 431 6.17 19.04 -8.75
CA PHE A 431 5.59 17.81 -9.27
C PHE A 431 4.84 17.06 -8.16
N ALA A 432 3.89 16.23 -8.52
CA ALA A 432 3.15 15.43 -7.55
C ALA A 432 2.74 14.08 -8.13
N GLY A 433 2.57 13.08 -7.26
CA GLY A 433 2.09 11.77 -7.68
C GLY A 433 1.63 10.88 -6.54
N GLY A 434 1.14 9.69 -6.90
CA GLY A 434 0.54 8.74 -5.97
C GLY A 434 -0.77 9.26 -5.36
N ASP A 435 -1.08 8.79 -4.16
CA ASP A 435 -2.36 9.06 -3.51
C ASP A 435 -2.59 10.55 -3.20
N ALA A 436 -1.56 11.38 -3.18
CA ALA A 436 -1.68 12.83 -3.05
C ALA A 436 -2.44 13.46 -4.25
N VAL A 437 -2.42 12.82 -5.41
CA VAL A 437 -3.08 13.24 -6.65
C VAL A 437 -4.36 12.45 -6.89
N THR A 438 -4.27 11.11 -6.88
CA THR A 438 -5.36 10.21 -7.29
C THR A 438 -6.33 9.84 -6.17
N GLY A 439 -5.99 10.12 -4.92
CA GLY A 439 -6.61 9.48 -3.75
C GLY A 439 -6.04 8.07 -3.53
N ALA A 440 -6.48 7.39 -2.47
CA ALA A 440 -5.96 6.09 -2.07
C ALA A 440 -6.10 5.04 -3.20
N ALA A 441 -4.95 4.45 -3.57
CA ALA A 441 -4.84 3.46 -4.63
C ALA A 441 -3.95 2.27 -4.17
N THR A 442 -3.09 1.76 -5.03
CA THR A 442 -2.18 0.66 -4.70
C THR A 442 -0.72 1.14 -4.63
N VAL A 443 0.10 0.40 -3.85
CA VAL A 443 1.53 0.68 -3.72
C VAL A 443 2.20 0.81 -5.10
N ILE A 444 1.97 -0.15 -5.98
CA ILE A 444 2.62 -0.17 -7.30
C ILE A 444 2.14 0.94 -8.25
N LEU A 445 0.89 1.38 -8.14
CA LEU A 445 0.39 2.55 -8.91
C LEU A 445 1.06 3.83 -8.41
N ALA A 446 1.21 3.98 -7.09
CA ALA A 446 1.95 5.09 -6.51
C ALA A 446 3.42 5.09 -6.95
N MET A 447 4.06 3.91 -7.01
CA MET A 447 5.41 3.75 -7.55
C MET A 447 5.51 4.16 -9.03
N GLY A 448 4.52 3.77 -9.84
CA GLY A 448 4.43 4.19 -11.26
C GLY A 448 4.37 5.70 -11.41
N ALA A 449 3.57 6.38 -10.57
CA ALA A 449 3.53 7.85 -10.54
C ALA A 449 4.88 8.46 -10.12
N GLY A 450 5.58 7.84 -9.15
CA GLY A 450 6.93 8.25 -8.75
C GLY A 450 7.95 8.17 -9.90
N LYS A 451 7.89 7.11 -10.71
CA LYS A 451 8.74 6.98 -11.91
C LYS A 451 8.45 8.07 -12.94
N THR A 452 7.17 8.34 -13.20
CA THR A 452 6.76 9.42 -14.10
C THR A 452 7.28 10.77 -13.59
N GLY A 453 7.10 11.06 -12.29
CA GLY A 453 7.61 12.29 -11.67
C GLY A 453 9.12 12.43 -11.77
N ALA A 454 9.88 11.37 -11.53
CA ALA A 454 11.34 11.39 -11.66
C ALA A 454 11.79 11.74 -13.08
N LYS A 455 11.17 11.12 -14.10
CA LYS A 455 11.45 11.41 -15.50
C LYS A 455 11.12 12.86 -15.84
N SER A 456 9.99 13.36 -15.41
CA SER A 456 9.53 14.73 -15.69
C SER A 456 10.41 15.78 -15.01
N ILE A 457 10.88 15.50 -13.80
CA ILE A 457 11.84 16.36 -13.08
C ILE A 457 13.19 16.42 -13.84
N ASP A 458 13.69 15.28 -14.31
CA ASP A 458 14.91 15.21 -15.11
C ASP A 458 14.81 16.05 -16.40
N GLU A 459 13.69 15.91 -17.14
CA GLU A 459 13.41 16.68 -18.34
C GLU A 459 13.31 18.20 -18.03
N TYR A 460 12.64 18.57 -16.94
CA TYR A 460 12.49 19.96 -16.51
C TYR A 460 13.82 20.63 -16.17
N ILE A 461 14.65 20.00 -15.31
CA ILE A 461 15.94 20.57 -14.91
C ILE A 461 16.87 20.68 -16.11
N LYS A 462 16.96 19.67 -16.98
CA LYS A 462 17.74 19.70 -18.21
C LYS A 462 17.30 20.81 -19.19
N SER A 463 16.02 21.14 -19.19
CA SER A 463 15.50 22.24 -20.04
C SER A 463 15.95 23.62 -19.59
N LYS A 464 16.19 23.79 -18.29
CA LYS A 464 16.65 25.06 -17.68
C LYS A 464 18.17 25.24 -17.75
N SER A 465 18.92 24.15 -17.92
CA SER A 465 20.39 24.19 -18.01
C SER A 465 20.89 24.43 -19.43
N LYS A 466 19.97 24.59 -20.40
CA LYS A 466 20.25 25.01 -21.78
C LYS A 466 20.06 26.52 -21.96
#